data_6310a1622348493ac2130166d91aedc2
#
_entry.id   6310a1622348493ac2130166d91aedc2
#
_cell.length_a   1.000
_cell.length_b   1.000
_cell.length_c   1.000
_cell.angle_alpha   90.00
_cell.angle_beta   90.00
_cell.angle_gamma   90.00
#
_symmetry.space_group_name_H-M   'P 1'
#
loop_
_entity.id
_entity.type
_entity.pdbx_description
1 polymer ?
#
loop_
_entity_poly.entity_id
_entity_poly.type
_entity_poly.pdbx_seq_one_letter_code
_entity_poly.pdbx_strand_id
1 'polypeptide(L)'
;MPNPALAALPTLRGRDGAVLSADDGGLVLDLPHEQITFTADGLSRVRAEGRAVLLQLRARTGATPAVHRIDDVDAEAAVRFAEGINALLANRTDDEDVDGAPFAVIRSLRPTWRKTFLRRLLWGVLGYLLALVAVCAVAGALGEWDVVVMTIPFGGMSWLALWFGVYGVARSRRERWLLAHGVTATATRVTTRGAYVYPDGTGAYRGFVHGEAGPAITVAFPPDDPADVLVPSPPFTYLTNNLAGAVLLVCGVALTFLSAALAVGLFLDS
;
A
#
# COMPACT_ATOMS: atom_id res chain seq x y z
N MET A 1 -2.33 20.81 -19.11
CA MET A 1 -2.96 20.28 -20.35
C MET A 1 -2.14 19.07 -20.76
N PRO A 2 -2.76 17.94 -21.14
CA PRO A 2 -2.04 16.78 -21.63
C PRO A 2 -1.17 17.15 -22.84
N ASN A 3 0.04 16.63 -22.88
CA ASN A 3 0.94 16.86 -24.02
C ASN A 3 0.54 15.89 -25.16
N PRO A 4 -0.06 16.38 -26.26
CA PRO A 4 -0.57 15.51 -27.32
C PRO A 4 0.54 14.67 -27.99
N ALA A 5 1.80 15.10 -27.90
CA ALA A 5 2.94 14.37 -28.44
C ALA A 5 3.21 13.07 -27.65
N LEU A 6 2.98 13.05 -26.33
CA LEU A 6 3.13 11.84 -25.51
C LEU A 6 2.02 10.82 -25.79
N ALA A 7 0.80 11.28 -26.01
CA ALA A 7 -0.33 10.40 -26.30
C ALA A 7 -0.23 9.66 -27.66
N ALA A 8 0.62 10.16 -28.57
CA ALA A 8 0.85 9.54 -29.88
C ALA A 8 1.91 8.45 -29.87
N LEU A 9 2.63 8.25 -28.74
CA LEU A 9 3.70 7.25 -28.64
C LEU A 9 3.13 5.84 -28.50
N PRO A 10 3.76 4.82 -29.12
CA PRO A 10 3.32 3.44 -29.00
C PRO A 10 3.50 2.95 -27.54
N THR A 11 2.57 2.15 -27.06
CA THR A 11 2.75 1.39 -25.83
C THR A 11 3.63 0.17 -26.13
N LEU A 12 4.71 0.01 -25.38
CA LEU A 12 5.63 -1.12 -25.53
C LEU A 12 5.28 -2.24 -24.55
N ARG A 13 5.18 -3.46 -25.06
CA ARG A 13 4.99 -4.67 -24.23
C ARG A 13 6.28 -5.47 -24.25
N GLY A 14 6.84 -5.71 -23.07
CA GLY A 14 8.06 -6.46 -22.87
C GLY A 14 7.84 -7.82 -22.24
N ARG A 15 8.95 -8.45 -21.82
CA ARG A 15 8.96 -9.73 -21.13
C ARG A 15 8.19 -9.65 -19.81
N ASP A 16 7.65 -10.79 -19.35
CA ASP A 16 7.00 -10.98 -18.05
C ASP A 16 5.81 -10.04 -17.79
N GLY A 17 5.15 -9.56 -18.85
CA GLY A 17 4.00 -8.68 -18.74
C GLY A 17 4.36 -7.21 -18.46
N ALA A 18 5.63 -6.83 -18.63
CA ALA A 18 6.05 -5.43 -18.53
C ALA A 18 5.39 -4.60 -19.65
N VAL A 19 4.81 -3.45 -19.28
CA VAL A 19 4.18 -2.51 -20.21
C VAL A 19 4.74 -1.12 -19.96
N LEU A 20 5.41 -0.55 -20.98
CA LEU A 20 5.90 0.83 -20.93
C LEU A 20 4.98 1.72 -21.76
N SER A 21 4.47 2.76 -21.14
CA SER A 21 3.61 3.78 -21.77
C SER A 21 4.08 5.18 -21.42
N ALA A 22 3.74 6.13 -22.27
CA ALA A 22 3.91 7.55 -21.99
C ALA A 22 2.59 8.11 -21.43
N ASP A 23 2.69 8.92 -20.37
CA ASP A 23 1.58 9.59 -19.70
C ASP A 23 1.89 11.10 -19.60
N ASP A 24 0.91 11.91 -19.23
CA ASP A 24 1.00 13.39 -19.15
C ASP A 24 2.19 13.92 -18.33
N GLY A 25 2.70 13.13 -17.39
CA GLY A 25 3.81 13.48 -16.48
C GLY A 25 5.16 12.87 -16.83
N GLY A 26 5.23 11.93 -17.81
CA GLY A 26 6.45 11.19 -18.10
C GLY A 26 6.23 9.79 -18.65
N LEU A 27 7.00 8.82 -18.17
CA LEU A 27 6.87 7.42 -18.56
C LEU A 27 6.35 6.58 -17.39
N VAL A 28 5.51 5.63 -17.70
CA VAL A 28 4.98 4.66 -16.73
C VAL A 28 5.36 3.26 -17.21
N LEU A 29 6.11 2.54 -16.38
CA LEU A 29 6.43 1.13 -16.55
C LEU A 29 5.60 0.30 -15.58
N ASP A 30 4.60 -0.38 -16.12
CA ASP A 30 3.79 -1.34 -15.37
C ASP A 30 4.46 -2.71 -15.39
N LEU A 31 4.75 -3.23 -14.22
CA LEU A 31 5.24 -4.59 -13.97
C LEU A 31 4.15 -5.37 -13.22
N PRO A 32 4.16 -6.71 -13.19
CA PRO A 32 3.10 -7.51 -12.56
C PRO A 32 2.81 -7.17 -11.08
N HIS A 33 3.79 -6.62 -10.37
CA HIS A 33 3.68 -6.33 -8.94
C HIS A 33 4.08 -4.91 -8.56
N GLU A 34 4.61 -4.15 -9.50
CA GLU A 34 5.14 -2.80 -9.27
C GLU A 34 4.82 -1.92 -10.47
N GLN A 35 4.61 -0.64 -10.21
CA GLN A 35 4.52 0.39 -11.22
C GLN A 35 5.64 1.39 -10.98
N ILE A 36 6.45 1.67 -12.00
CA ILE A 36 7.53 2.65 -11.91
C ILE A 36 7.14 3.85 -12.76
N THR A 37 7.03 5.01 -12.13
CA THR A 37 6.76 6.27 -12.81
C THR A 37 8.04 7.06 -12.93
N PHE A 38 8.46 7.35 -14.15
CA PHE A 38 9.61 8.20 -14.46
C PHE A 38 9.09 9.58 -14.88
N THR A 39 9.35 10.59 -14.08
CA THR A 39 9.04 11.95 -14.54
C THR A 39 10.03 12.34 -15.62
N ALA A 40 9.56 13.13 -16.57
CA ALA A 40 10.40 13.58 -17.65
C ALA A 40 11.67 14.29 -17.12
N ASP A 41 11.62 15.00 -15.96
CA ASP A 41 12.75 15.73 -15.36
C ASP A 41 13.88 14.81 -14.87
N GLY A 42 13.59 13.56 -14.56
CA GLY A 42 14.57 12.58 -14.15
C GLY A 42 15.21 11.79 -15.29
N LEU A 43 14.66 11.88 -16.51
CA LEU A 43 15.17 11.14 -17.66
C LEU A 43 16.28 11.93 -18.37
N SER A 44 17.41 11.25 -18.64
CA SER A 44 18.48 11.77 -19.47
C SER A 44 18.27 11.38 -20.93
N ARG A 45 18.03 10.10 -21.17
CA ARG A 45 17.91 9.53 -22.53
C ARG A 45 17.15 8.22 -22.53
N VAL A 46 16.49 7.94 -23.65
CA VAL A 46 15.93 6.62 -23.97
C VAL A 46 16.67 6.02 -25.16
N ARG A 47 17.07 4.74 -25.07
CA ARG A 47 17.77 4.04 -26.14
C ARG A 47 17.01 2.77 -26.52
N ALA A 48 16.93 2.49 -27.79
CA ALA A 48 16.51 1.21 -28.33
C ALA A 48 17.74 0.37 -28.67
N GLU A 49 17.85 -0.85 -28.14
CA GLU A 49 18.92 -1.79 -28.43
C GLU A 49 18.29 -3.11 -28.89
N GLY A 50 18.07 -3.23 -30.21
CA GLY A 50 17.38 -4.38 -30.77
C GLY A 50 15.98 -4.53 -30.20
N ARG A 51 15.73 -5.59 -29.45
CA ARG A 51 14.46 -5.88 -28.78
C ARG A 51 14.43 -5.42 -27.31
N ALA A 52 15.24 -4.45 -26.94
CA ALA A 52 15.24 -3.86 -25.61
C ALA A 52 15.16 -2.34 -25.66
N VAL A 53 14.51 -1.76 -24.64
CA VAL A 53 14.50 -0.30 -24.38
C VAL A 53 15.19 -0.04 -23.07
N LEU A 54 16.12 0.92 -23.08
CA LEU A 54 16.86 1.37 -21.92
C LEU A 54 16.44 2.80 -21.58
N LEU A 55 15.93 2.97 -20.36
CA LEU A 55 15.61 4.26 -19.78
C LEU A 55 16.80 4.69 -18.91
N GLN A 56 17.54 5.69 -19.35
CA GLN A 56 18.68 6.21 -18.61
C GLN A 56 18.23 7.43 -17.80
N LEU A 57 18.44 7.36 -16.50
CA LEU A 57 18.17 8.49 -15.60
C LEU A 57 19.34 9.49 -15.64
N ARG A 58 19.05 10.72 -15.27
CA ARG A 58 20.09 11.74 -15.05
C ARG A 58 20.97 11.31 -13.87
N ALA A 59 22.22 11.68 -13.90
CA ALA A 59 23.15 11.43 -12.82
C ALA A 59 23.98 12.69 -12.57
N ARG A 60 24.35 12.91 -11.32
CA ARG A 60 25.30 13.98 -10.98
C ARG A 60 26.62 13.76 -11.66
N THR A 61 27.34 14.84 -11.90
CA THR A 61 28.69 14.81 -12.49
C THR A 61 29.58 13.81 -11.72
N GLY A 62 30.10 12.81 -12.42
CA GLY A 62 30.93 11.75 -11.83
C GLY A 62 30.18 10.55 -11.25
N ALA A 63 28.84 10.55 -11.21
CA ALA A 63 28.05 9.40 -10.82
C ALA A 63 27.66 8.53 -12.03
N THR A 64 27.52 7.22 -11.79
CA THR A 64 27.01 6.29 -12.81
C THR A 64 25.50 6.45 -12.93
N PRO A 65 24.95 6.76 -14.12
CA PRO A 65 23.51 6.88 -14.30
C PRO A 65 22.80 5.54 -14.08
N ALA A 66 21.67 5.57 -13.37
CA ALA A 66 20.81 4.40 -13.26
C ALA A 66 20.12 4.12 -14.59
N VAL A 67 20.06 2.85 -14.98
CA VAL A 67 19.46 2.38 -16.23
C VAL A 67 18.40 1.32 -15.94
N HIS A 68 17.19 1.57 -16.39
CA HIS A 68 16.12 0.58 -16.39
C HIS A 68 15.99 -0.04 -17.77
N ARG A 69 16.14 -1.37 -17.83
CA ARG A 69 16.10 -2.14 -19.08
C ARG A 69 14.79 -2.92 -19.17
N ILE A 70 14.16 -2.84 -20.34
CA ILE A 70 12.93 -3.56 -20.67
C ILE A 70 13.24 -4.42 -21.90
N ASP A 71 13.22 -5.74 -21.72
CA ASP A 71 13.55 -6.69 -22.74
C ASP A 71 12.31 -7.22 -23.48
N ASP A 72 12.55 -7.78 -24.67
CA ASP A 72 11.60 -8.51 -25.50
C ASP A 72 10.44 -7.64 -26.04
N VAL A 73 10.73 -6.36 -26.29
CA VAL A 73 9.83 -5.43 -26.97
C VAL A 73 9.90 -5.56 -28.49
N ASP A 74 8.90 -5.08 -29.19
CA ASP A 74 8.96 -4.93 -30.65
C ASP A 74 10.03 -3.90 -31.05
N ALA A 75 10.97 -4.30 -31.91
CA ALA A 75 12.16 -3.50 -32.24
C ALA A 75 11.81 -2.18 -32.96
N GLU A 76 10.83 -2.19 -33.86
CA GLU A 76 10.42 -1.00 -34.60
C GLU A 76 9.66 -0.02 -33.70
N ALA A 77 8.78 -0.55 -32.83
CA ALA A 77 8.09 0.25 -31.84
C ALA A 77 9.06 0.85 -30.81
N ALA A 78 10.11 0.10 -30.41
CA ALA A 78 11.15 0.57 -29.49
C ALA A 78 11.92 1.77 -30.07
N VAL A 79 12.29 1.72 -31.35
CA VAL A 79 12.97 2.84 -32.02
C VAL A 79 12.08 4.07 -32.07
N ARG A 80 10.83 3.93 -32.55
CA ARG A 80 9.86 5.05 -32.61
C ARG A 80 9.60 5.67 -31.23
N PHE A 81 9.48 4.82 -30.23
CA PHE A 81 9.30 5.28 -28.84
C PHE A 81 10.52 6.08 -28.34
N ALA A 82 11.71 5.54 -28.52
CA ALA A 82 12.95 6.19 -28.09
C ALA A 82 13.17 7.54 -28.81
N GLU A 83 12.94 7.59 -30.12
CA GLU A 83 13.05 8.85 -30.91
C GLU A 83 12.03 9.88 -30.43
N GLY A 84 10.77 9.49 -30.22
CA GLY A 84 9.73 10.40 -29.76
C GLY A 84 10.02 10.97 -28.37
N ILE A 85 10.47 10.15 -27.41
CA ILE A 85 10.83 10.64 -26.08
C ILE A 85 12.06 11.54 -26.15
N ASN A 86 13.13 11.16 -26.87
CA ASN A 86 14.33 11.97 -26.98
C ASN A 86 14.07 13.31 -27.65
N ALA A 87 13.16 13.39 -28.62
CA ALA A 87 12.75 14.67 -29.22
C ALA A 87 12.06 15.60 -28.20
N LEU A 88 11.30 15.06 -27.26
CA LEU A 88 10.69 15.83 -26.17
C LEU A 88 11.74 16.27 -25.13
N LEU A 89 12.73 15.42 -24.84
CA LEU A 89 13.83 15.74 -23.93
C LEU A 89 14.79 16.80 -24.51
N ALA A 90 15.00 16.84 -25.82
CA ALA A 90 15.92 17.77 -26.49
C ALA A 90 15.55 19.26 -26.34
N ASN A 91 14.28 19.56 -26.04
CA ASN A 91 13.80 20.92 -25.83
C ASN A 91 14.00 21.46 -24.40
N ARG A 92 14.76 20.74 -23.56
CA ARG A 92 14.99 21.10 -22.16
C ARG A 92 16.33 21.78 -21.97
N THR A 93 16.34 22.74 -21.04
CA THR A 93 17.58 23.29 -20.52
C THR A 93 18.19 22.25 -19.59
N ASP A 94 19.30 21.66 -19.99
CA ASP A 94 20.04 20.70 -19.16
C ASP A 94 20.66 21.42 -17.96
N ASP A 95 20.05 21.22 -16.81
CA ASP A 95 20.65 21.54 -15.51
C ASP A 95 21.56 20.36 -15.16
N GLU A 96 22.87 20.51 -15.36
CA GLU A 96 23.83 19.38 -15.45
C GLU A 96 24.00 18.57 -14.15
N ASP A 97 23.55 19.06 -13.00
CA ASP A 97 23.84 18.48 -11.68
C ASP A 97 22.62 17.86 -10.96
N VAL A 98 21.59 17.42 -11.70
CA VAL A 98 20.39 16.81 -11.13
C VAL A 98 20.52 15.30 -11.06
N ASP A 99 20.33 14.73 -9.86
CA ASP A 99 20.16 13.30 -9.67
C ASP A 99 18.75 12.86 -10.12
N GLY A 100 18.69 12.01 -11.13
CA GLY A 100 17.42 11.49 -11.69
C GLY A 100 16.78 10.37 -10.87
N ALA A 101 17.51 9.74 -9.95
CA ALA A 101 17.00 8.61 -9.18
C ALA A 101 15.74 8.93 -8.34
N PRO A 102 15.61 10.09 -7.68
CA PRO A 102 14.37 10.48 -6.98
C PRO A 102 13.16 10.67 -7.89
N PHE A 103 13.37 10.79 -9.19
CA PHE A 103 12.33 11.00 -10.19
C PHE A 103 11.81 9.68 -10.81
N ALA A 104 12.42 8.54 -10.44
CA ALA A 104 11.93 7.20 -10.72
C ALA A 104 11.22 6.65 -9.48
N VAL A 105 9.91 6.83 -9.40
CA VAL A 105 9.12 6.45 -8.22
C VAL A 105 8.51 5.07 -8.42
N ILE A 106 8.91 4.12 -7.60
CA ILE A 106 8.36 2.75 -7.59
C ILE A 106 7.14 2.71 -6.67
N ARG A 107 6.00 2.30 -7.23
CA ARG A 107 4.76 2.03 -6.49
C ARG A 107 4.48 0.53 -6.52
N SER A 108 4.40 -0.11 -5.36
CA SER A 108 4.02 -1.52 -5.30
C SER A 108 2.51 -1.68 -5.53
N LEU A 109 2.16 -2.66 -6.35
CA LEU A 109 0.79 -3.12 -6.59
C LEU A 109 0.42 -4.31 -5.70
N ARG A 110 1.38 -4.85 -4.93
CA ARG A 110 1.12 -5.94 -3.99
C ARG A 110 0.16 -5.49 -2.89
N PRO A 111 -0.75 -6.37 -2.44
CA PRO A 111 -1.60 -6.04 -1.32
C PRO A 111 -0.74 -5.85 -0.07
N THR A 112 -0.79 -4.67 0.52
CA THR A 112 -0.12 -4.37 1.78
C THR A 112 -0.63 -5.29 2.90
N TRP A 113 0.17 -5.49 3.95
CA TRP A 113 -0.22 -6.23 5.16
C TRP A 113 -1.63 -5.83 5.64
N ARG A 114 -1.92 -4.53 5.64
CA ARG A 114 -3.22 -3.98 6.05
C ARG A 114 -4.39 -4.58 5.24
N LYS A 115 -4.27 -4.63 3.91
CA LYS A 115 -5.33 -5.19 3.04
C LYS A 115 -5.51 -6.68 3.29
N THR A 116 -4.42 -7.43 3.41
CA THR A 116 -4.45 -8.87 3.67
C THR A 116 -5.04 -9.18 5.05
N PHE A 117 -4.62 -8.42 6.06
CA PHE A 117 -5.14 -8.54 7.43
C PHE A 117 -6.63 -8.20 7.51
N LEU A 118 -7.05 -7.07 6.93
CA LEU A 118 -8.46 -6.66 6.91
C LEU A 118 -9.34 -7.67 6.18
N ARG A 119 -8.86 -8.28 5.10
CA ARG A 119 -9.61 -9.35 4.41
C ARG A 119 -9.79 -10.59 5.30
N ARG A 120 -8.76 -11.02 6.02
CA ARG A 120 -8.86 -12.14 6.97
C ARG A 120 -9.80 -11.80 8.12
N LEU A 121 -9.69 -10.60 8.65
CA LEU A 121 -10.56 -10.11 9.70
C LEU A 121 -12.02 -10.06 9.23
N LEU A 122 -12.29 -9.63 8.00
CA LEU A 122 -13.65 -9.63 7.40
C LEU A 122 -14.27 -11.03 7.34
N TRP A 123 -13.49 -12.05 6.98
CA TRP A 123 -13.97 -13.43 7.01
C TRP A 123 -14.30 -13.91 8.42
N GLY A 124 -13.49 -13.53 9.41
CA GLY A 124 -13.78 -13.82 10.83
C GLY A 124 -15.08 -13.16 11.29
N VAL A 125 -15.30 -11.92 10.88
CA VAL A 125 -16.55 -11.18 11.10
C VAL A 125 -17.76 -11.87 10.51
N LEU A 126 -17.66 -12.22 9.23
CA LEU A 126 -18.77 -12.90 8.54
C LEU A 126 -19.13 -14.22 9.24
N GLY A 127 -18.13 -14.99 9.66
CA GLY A 127 -18.34 -16.21 10.45
C GLY A 127 -19.03 -15.94 11.79
N TYR A 128 -18.60 -14.89 12.51
CA TYR A 128 -19.24 -14.49 13.77
C TYR A 128 -20.71 -14.06 13.58
N LEU A 129 -20.99 -13.24 12.56
CA LEU A 129 -22.37 -12.82 12.26
C LEU A 129 -23.25 -13.97 11.85
N LEU A 130 -22.73 -14.93 11.07
CA LEU A 130 -23.49 -16.15 10.73
C LEU A 130 -23.81 -16.97 11.97
N ALA A 131 -22.85 -17.14 12.89
CA ALA A 131 -23.09 -17.83 14.15
C ALA A 131 -24.15 -17.11 15.00
N LEU A 132 -24.10 -15.78 15.08
CA LEU A 132 -25.08 -14.97 15.79
C LEU A 132 -26.50 -15.15 15.20
N VAL A 133 -26.61 -15.09 13.88
CA VAL A 133 -27.89 -15.32 13.16
C VAL A 133 -28.40 -16.73 13.40
N ALA A 134 -27.52 -17.74 13.39
CA ALA A 134 -27.91 -19.11 13.67
C ALA A 134 -28.49 -19.28 15.10
N VAL A 135 -27.83 -18.67 16.11
CA VAL A 135 -28.32 -18.68 17.50
C VAL A 135 -29.67 -17.99 17.59
N CYS A 136 -29.86 -16.82 16.99
CA CYS A 136 -31.15 -16.13 16.99
C CYS A 136 -32.22 -16.90 16.26
N ALA A 137 -31.92 -17.60 15.15
CA ALA A 137 -32.88 -18.41 14.41
C ALA A 137 -33.33 -19.62 15.20
N VAL A 138 -32.41 -20.32 15.89
CA VAL A 138 -32.74 -21.46 16.75
C VAL A 138 -33.59 -21.01 17.94
N ALA A 139 -33.20 -19.92 18.64
CA ALA A 139 -33.94 -19.35 19.75
C ALA A 139 -35.38 -18.96 19.35
N GLY A 140 -35.52 -18.26 18.21
CA GLY A 140 -36.81 -17.86 17.65
C GLY A 140 -37.69 -19.04 17.28
N ALA A 141 -37.11 -20.13 16.72
CA ALA A 141 -37.84 -21.36 16.38
C ALA A 141 -38.34 -22.13 17.63
N LEU A 142 -37.62 -21.99 18.76
CA LEU A 142 -38.03 -22.58 20.04
C LEU A 142 -38.99 -21.67 20.85
N GLY A 143 -39.26 -20.45 20.35
CA GLY A 143 -40.15 -19.49 21.01
C GLY A 143 -39.45 -18.62 22.07
N GLU A 144 -38.12 -18.74 22.21
CA GLU A 144 -37.29 -18.02 23.21
C GLU A 144 -36.93 -16.63 22.72
N TRP A 145 -37.92 -15.74 22.62
CA TRP A 145 -37.72 -14.38 22.11
C TRP A 145 -36.83 -13.49 22.98
N ASP A 146 -36.79 -13.74 24.29
CA ASP A 146 -35.95 -13.02 25.23
C ASP A 146 -34.45 -13.24 24.91
N VAL A 147 -34.08 -14.45 24.51
CA VAL A 147 -32.74 -14.79 24.03
C VAL A 147 -32.37 -13.95 22.80
N VAL A 148 -33.30 -13.84 21.83
CA VAL A 148 -33.09 -13.09 20.59
C VAL A 148 -32.89 -11.59 20.91
N VAL A 149 -33.77 -11.00 21.74
CA VAL A 149 -33.72 -9.59 22.12
C VAL A 149 -32.43 -9.23 22.85
N MET A 150 -31.92 -10.12 23.71
CA MET A 150 -30.65 -9.89 24.42
C MET A 150 -29.42 -10.16 23.57
N THR A 151 -29.45 -11.17 22.70
CA THR A 151 -28.29 -11.60 21.91
C THR A 151 -27.90 -10.56 20.84
N ILE A 152 -28.86 -9.86 20.24
CA ILE A 152 -28.59 -8.89 19.18
C ILE A 152 -27.72 -7.72 19.67
N PRO A 153 -28.10 -6.94 20.73
CA PRO A 153 -27.31 -5.79 21.18
C PRO A 153 -25.96 -6.23 21.77
N PHE A 154 -25.95 -7.26 22.65
CA PHE A 154 -24.71 -7.72 23.28
C PHE A 154 -23.75 -8.34 22.27
N GLY A 155 -24.25 -9.14 21.34
CA GLY A 155 -23.46 -9.71 20.26
C GLY A 155 -22.92 -8.64 19.31
N GLY A 156 -23.73 -7.65 18.96
CA GLY A 156 -23.30 -6.54 18.12
C GLY A 156 -22.19 -5.68 18.79
N MET A 157 -22.34 -5.35 20.07
CA MET A 157 -21.33 -4.61 20.83
C MET A 157 -20.04 -5.43 21.00
N SER A 158 -20.17 -6.71 21.32
CA SER A 158 -19.04 -7.64 21.44
C SER A 158 -18.24 -7.70 20.15
N TRP A 159 -18.92 -7.85 19.00
CA TRP A 159 -18.29 -7.88 17.71
C TRP A 159 -17.48 -6.60 17.39
N LEU A 160 -18.07 -5.42 17.61
CA LEU A 160 -17.37 -4.16 17.39
C LEU A 160 -16.12 -4.06 18.28
N ALA A 161 -16.25 -4.41 19.56
CA ALA A 161 -15.14 -4.38 20.50
C ALA A 161 -14.03 -5.36 20.10
N LEU A 162 -14.36 -6.57 19.68
CA LEU A 162 -13.39 -7.55 19.16
C LEU A 162 -12.70 -7.06 17.88
N TRP A 163 -13.45 -6.49 16.94
CA TRP A 163 -12.91 -5.97 15.69
C TRP A 163 -11.85 -4.90 15.95
N PHE A 164 -12.21 -3.85 16.67
CA PHE A 164 -11.29 -2.75 16.97
C PHE A 164 -10.15 -3.19 17.87
N GLY A 165 -10.42 -4.09 18.82
CA GLY A 165 -9.42 -4.64 19.73
C GLY A 165 -8.35 -5.45 18.98
N VAL A 166 -8.76 -6.42 18.16
CA VAL A 166 -7.84 -7.25 17.34
C VAL A 166 -7.05 -6.39 16.37
N TYR A 167 -7.70 -5.44 15.68
CA TYR A 167 -7.01 -4.55 14.75
C TYR A 167 -5.98 -3.66 15.48
N GLY A 168 -6.35 -3.07 16.61
CA GLY A 168 -5.47 -2.21 17.41
C GLY A 168 -4.24 -2.96 17.91
N VAL A 169 -4.43 -4.14 18.50
CA VAL A 169 -3.33 -4.99 19.00
C VAL A 169 -2.43 -5.48 17.86
N ALA A 170 -3.01 -5.94 16.76
CA ALA A 170 -2.23 -6.41 15.60
C ALA A 170 -1.38 -5.28 14.98
N ARG A 171 -1.96 -4.07 14.84
CA ARG A 171 -1.25 -2.90 14.35
C ARG A 171 -0.10 -2.52 15.29
N SER A 172 -0.35 -2.45 16.59
CA SER A 172 0.68 -2.12 17.59
C SER A 172 1.82 -3.15 17.64
N ARG A 173 1.48 -4.45 17.53
CA ARG A 173 2.50 -5.51 17.43
C ARG A 173 3.36 -5.35 16.18
N ARG A 174 2.74 -5.05 15.04
CA ARG A 174 3.47 -4.82 13.79
C ARG A 174 4.36 -3.60 13.88
N GLU A 175 3.87 -2.49 14.44
CA GLU A 175 4.65 -1.28 14.62
C GLU A 175 5.89 -1.52 15.48
N ARG A 176 5.75 -2.23 16.61
CA ARG A 176 6.91 -2.64 17.44
C ARG A 176 7.90 -3.51 16.69
N TRP A 177 7.39 -4.49 15.95
CA TRP A 177 8.24 -5.39 15.18
C TRP A 177 9.03 -4.62 14.12
N LEU A 178 8.38 -3.71 13.39
CA LEU A 178 9.05 -2.88 12.39
C LEU A 178 10.07 -1.92 12.99
N LEU A 179 9.79 -1.33 14.15
CA LEU A 179 10.75 -0.46 14.83
C LEU A 179 11.96 -1.23 15.39
N ALA A 180 11.79 -2.51 15.73
CA ALA A 180 12.87 -3.35 16.25
C ALA A 180 13.68 -4.06 15.15
N HIS A 181 13.07 -4.43 14.04
CA HIS A 181 13.69 -5.30 13.01
C HIS A 181 13.62 -4.73 11.60
N GLY A 182 12.84 -3.67 11.38
CA GLY A 182 12.69 -3.02 10.08
C GLY A 182 13.80 -2.02 9.78
N VAL A 183 13.80 -1.55 8.54
CA VAL A 183 14.63 -0.44 8.09
C VAL A 183 13.84 0.85 8.27
N THR A 184 14.46 1.87 8.86
CA THR A 184 13.86 3.21 8.96
C THR A 184 14.48 4.13 7.93
N ALA A 185 13.64 4.92 7.25
CA ALA A 185 14.06 5.92 6.29
C ALA A 185 13.28 7.22 6.48
N THR A 186 13.83 8.31 5.96
CA THR A 186 13.13 9.59 5.90
C THR A 186 12.43 9.70 4.55
N ALA A 187 11.11 9.80 4.56
CA ALA A 187 10.32 10.06 3.37
C ALA A 187 10.11 11.56 3.21
N THR A 188 10.39 12.07 2.03
CA THR A 188 10.22 13.49 1.67
C THR A 188 8.95 13.66 0.84
N ARG A 189 8.24 14.76 1.07
CA ARG A 189 7.02 15.11 0.36
C ARG A 189 7.36 15.63 -1.04
N VAL A 190 6.76 15.01 -2.06
CA VAL A 190 6.99 15.38 -3.48
C VAL A 190 5.84 16.23 -4.04
N THR A 191 4.60 16.04 -3.53
CA THR A 191 3.44 16.77 -4.04
C THR A 191 2.59 17.33 -2.93
N THR A 192 1.78 18.36 -3.26
CA THR A 192 0.77 18.94 -2.36
C THR A 192 -0.32 17.96 -1.93
N ARG A 193 -0.52 16.87 -2.69
CA ARG A 193 -1.52 15.82 -2.43
C ARG A 193 -1.08 14.76 -1.41
N GLY A 194 0.02 14.97 -0.69
CA GLY A 194 0.51 14.03 0.34
C GLY A 194 1.20 12.78 -0.22
N ALA A 195 1.78 12.86 -1.41
CA ALA A 195 2.68 11.84 -1.91
C ALA A 195 4.08 12.04 -1.32
N TYR A 196 4.61 10.96 -0.74
CA TYR A 196 5.94 10.90 -0.14
C TYR A 196 6.80 9.89 -0.86
N VAL A 197 8.11 10.16 -0.91
CA VAL A 197 9.11 9.29 -1.54
C VAL A 197 10.22 9.02 -0.53
N TYR A 198 10.67 7.77 -0.43
CA TYR A 198 11.73 7.31 0.45
C TYR A 198 12.66 6.33 -0.27
N PRO A 199 13.96 6.29 0.09
CA PRO A 199 14.90 5.31 -0.43
C PRO A 199 14.65 3.94 0.22
N ASP A 200 14.65 2.85 -0.56
CA ASP A 200 14.36 1.49 -0.11
C ASP A 200 15.64 0.74 0.24
N GLY A 201 16.64 1.18 0.68
CA GLY A 201 17.88 0.46 1.05
C GLY A 201 18.66 -0.15 -0.13
N THR A 202 18.04 -0.34 -1.29
CA THR A 202 18.73 -0.73 -2.54
C THR A 202 19.15 0.48 -3.37
N GLY A 203 18.78 1.67 -2.93
CA GLY A 203 18.98 2.92 -3.66
C GLY A 203 17.83 3.29 -4.60
N ALA A 204 16.79 2.46 -4.72
CA ALA A 204 15.58 2.81 -5.44
C ALA A 204 14.64 3.66 -4.58
N TYR A 205 13.90 4.55 -5.22
CA TYR A 205 12.94 5.41 -4.54
C TYR A 205 11.53 4.84 -4.66
N ARG A 206 10.84 4.73 -3.53
CA ARG A 206 9.45 4.24 -3.46
C ARG A 206 8.50 5.33 -3.03
N GLY A 207 7.32 5.36 -3.66
CA GLY A 207 6.27 6.34 -3.37
C GLY A 207 5.11 5.73 -2.60
N PHE A 208 4.56 6.50 -1.65
CA PHE A 208 3.30 6.19 -0.99
C PHE A 208 2.53 7.48 -0.68
N VAL A 209 1.23 7.35 -0.40
CA VAL A 209 0.38 8.49 -0.05
C VAL A 209 0.06 8.44 1.44
N HIS A 210 0.29 9.57 2.13
CA HIS A 210 -0.02 9.72 3.55
C HIS A 210 -0.68 11.08 3.83
N GLY A 211 -1.61 11.11 4.80
CA GLY A 211 -2.42 12.30 5.09
C GLY A 211 -1.73 13.35 5.98
N GLU A 212 -0.53 13.08 6.49
CA GLU A 212 0.21 14.07 7.28
C GLU A 212 0.70 15.25 6.45
N ALA A 213 0.79 16.43 7.09
CA ALA A 213 1.10 17.69 6.41
C ALA A 213 2.59 18.07 6.44
N GLY A 214 3.48 17.24 6.97
CA GLY A 214 4.91 17.55 7.13
C GLY A 214 5.69 17.51 5.79
N PRO A 215 6.80 18.25 5.67
CA PRO A 215 7.69 18.18 4.52
C PRO A 215 8.48 16.87 4.46
N ALA A 216 8.74 16.27 5.62
CA ALA A 216 9.40 14.98 5.78
C ALA A 216 8.80 14.20 6.94
N ILE A 217 8.71 12.88 6.78
CA ILE A 217 8.20 11.96 7.81
C ILE A 217 9.11 10.74 7.90
N THR A 218 9.22 10.18 9.11
CA THR A 218 9.93 8.91 9.29
C THR A 218 9.02 7.75 8.90
N VAL A 219 9.57 6.80 8.16
CA VAL A 219 8.87 5.57 7.76
C VAL A 219 9.67 4.35 8.18
N ALA A 220 8.98 3.25 8.44
CA ALA A 220 9.59 1.97 8.72
C ALA A 220 9.00 0.90 7.80
N PHE A 221 9.84 0.00 7.29
CA PHE A 221 9.43 -1.07 6.38
C PHE A 221 10.27 -2.35 6.62
N PRO A 222 9.74 -3.54 6.28
CA PRO A 222 10.52 -4.76 6.35
C PRO A 222 11.63 -4.77 5.31
N PRO A 223 12.81 -5.30 5.58
CA PRO A 223 13.92 -5.35 4.63
C PRO A 223 13.61 -6.22 3.39
N ASP A 224 12.78 -7.23 3.54
CA ASP A 224 12.33 -8.17 2.50
C ASP A 224 11.14 -7.66 1.68
N ASP A 225 10.37 -6.69 2.20
CA ASP A 225 9.26 -6.05 1.49
C ASP A 225 9.23 -4.54 1.73
N PRO A 226 10.10 -3.77 1.07
CA PRO A 226 10.14 -2.31 1.22
C PRO A 226 8.84 -1.61 0.86
N ALA A 227 7.96 -2.26 0.10
CA ALA A 227 6.68 -1.68 -0.31
C ALA A 227 5.63 -1.61 0.83
N ASP A 228 5.79 -2.45 1.85
CA ASP A 228 4.89 -2.49 3.00
C ASP A 228 5.31 -1.49 4.08
N VAL A 229 5.24 -0.23 3.72
CA VAL A 229 5.66 0.91 4.55
C VAL A 229 4.65 1.24 5.63
N LEU A 230 5.16 1.58 6.81
CA LEU A 230 4.40 2.06 7.95
C LEU A 230 4.99 3.39 8.44
N VAL A 231 4.11 4.37 8.71
CA VAL A 231 4.49 5.60 9.41
C VAL A 231 4.30 5.34 10.91
N PRO A 232 5.37 5.38 11.71
CA PRO A 232 5.27 5.16 13.16
C PRO A 232 4.39 6.22 13.82
N SER A 233 3.55 5.78 14.73
CA SER A 233 2.72 6.69 15.50
C SER A 233 3.56 7.43 16.57
N PRO A 234 3.23 8.69 16.92
CA PRO A 234 3.84 9.36 18.07
C PRO A 234 3.73 8.52 19.35
N PRO A 235 4.72 8.55 20.26
CA PRO A 235 4.77 7.65 21.43
C PRO A 235 3.50 7.66 22.28
N PHE A 236 2.90 8.83 22.47
CA PHE A 236 1.65 8.97 23.24
C PHE A 236 0.47 8.31 22.50
N THR A 237 0.30 8.59 21.22
CA THR A 237 -0.76 8.00 20.38
C THR A 237 -0.60 6.49 20.28
N TYR A 238 0.65 6.01 20.20
CA TYR A 238 0.96 4.59 20.21
C TYR A 238 0.51 3.91 21.52
N LEU A 239 0.83 4.50 22.68
CA LEU A 239 0.46 3.96 24.00
C LEU A 239 -1.07 3.93 24.19
N THR A 240 -1.76 5.02 23.86
CA THR A 240 -3.23 5.11 23.94
C THR A 240 -3.91 4.13 23.01
N ASN A 241 -3.49 4.01 21.78
CA ASN A 241 -4.06 3.06 20.81
C ASN A 241 -3.84 1.59 21.23
N ASN A 242 -2.68 1.27 21.79
CA ASN A 242 -2.37 -0.08 22.28
C ASN A 242 -3.22 -0.44 23.51
N LEU A 243 -3.33 0.48 24.47
CA LEU A 243 -4.15 0.30 25.66
C LEU A 243 -5.64 0.18 25.28
N ALA A 244 -6.14 1.09 24.46
CA ALA A 244 -7.52 1.06 23.98
C ALA A 244 -7.83 -0.24 23.22
N GLY A 245 -6.93 -0.69 22.35
CA GLY A 245 -7.06 -1.95 21.65
C GLY A 245 -7.12 -3.17 22.58
N ALA A 246 -6.25 -3.20 23.61
CA ALA A 246 -6.24 -4.27 24.59
C ALA A 246 -7.52 -4.28 25.44
N VAL A 247 -7.97 -3.11 25.92
CA VAL A 247 -9.21 -2.98 26.68
C VAL A 247 -10.42 -3.43 25.84
N LEU A 248 -10.53 -2.95 24.60
CA LEU A 248 -11.62 -3.35 23.71
C LEU A 248 -11.61 -4.86 23.44
N LEU A 249 -10.43 -5.46 23.29
CA LEU A 249 -10.33 -6.92 23.10
C LEU A 249 -10.84 -7.68 24.33
N VAL A 250 -10.43 -7.29 25.54
CA VAL A 250 -10.89 -7.90 26.80
C VAL A 250 -12.39 -7.72 26.98
N CYS A 251 -12.90 -6.49 26.76
CA CYS A 251 -14.33 -6.21 26.84
C CYS A 251 -15.13 -7.04 25.81
N GLY A 252 -14.65 -7.13 24.58
CA GLY A 252 -15.29 -7.92 23.53
C GLY A 252 -15.36 -9.40 23.86
N VAL A 253 -14.29 -9.98 24.40
CA VAL A 253 -14.26 -11.36 24.88
C VAL A 253 -15.23 -11.55 26.06
N ALA A 254 -15.21 -10.67 27.05
CA ALA A 254 -16.10 -10.73 28.20
C ALA A 254 -17.58 -10.65 27.79
N LEU A 255 -17.94 -9.73 26.88
CA LEU A 255 -19.30 -9.61 26.34
C LEU A 255 -19.72 -10.85 25.56
N THR A 256 -18.82 -11.48 24.83
CA THR A 256 -19.11 -12.74 24.10
C THR A 256 -19.45 -13.86 25.11
N PHE A 257 -18.64 -14.02 26.16
CA PHE A 257 -18.90 -15.01 27.21
C PHE A 257 -20.20 -14.72 27.96
N LEU A 258 -20.47 -13.45 28.28
CA LEU A 258 -21.71 -13.04 28.92
C LEU A 258 -22.94 -13.36 28.06
N SER A 259 -22.88 -13.04 26.75
CA SER A 259 -23.97 -13.35 25.82
C SER A 259 -24.21 -14.86 25.71
N ALA A 260 -23.14 -15.67 25.64
CA ALA A 260 -23.23 -17.11 25.59
C ALA A 260 -23.82 -17.69 26.91
N ALA A 261 -23.38 -17.20 28.06
CA ALA A 261 -23.88 -17.64 29.38
C ALA A 261 -25.35 -17.30 29.55
N LEU A 262 -25.80 -16.11 29.15
CA LEU A 262 -27.19 -15.69 29.18
C LEU A 262 -28.06 -16.61 28.27
N ALA A 263 -27.59 -16.88 27.05
CA ALA A 263 -28.30 -17.77 26.12
C ALA A 263 -28.43 -19.16 26.71
N VAL A 264 -27.37 -19.76 27.27
CA VAL A 264 -27.39 -21.08 27.89
C VAL A 264 -28.29 -21.12 29.13
N GLY A 265 -28.20 -20.07 29.99
CA GLY A 265 -29.06 -19.97 31.18
C GLY A 265 -30.54 -19.98 30.83
N LEU A 266 -30.96 -19.14 29.87
CA LEU A 266 -32.34 -19.09 29.39
C LEU A 266 -32.84 -20.40 28.79
N PHE A 267 -31.95 -21.15 28.08
CA PHE A 267 -32.30 -22.49 27.54
C PHE A 267 -32.41 -23.57 28.62
N LEU A 268 -31.75 -23.43 29.78
CA LEU A 268 -31.82 -24.41 30.85
C LEU A 268 -33.05 -24.20 31.77
N ASP A 269 -33.55 -22.95 31.81
CA ASP A 269 -34.71 -22.57 32.62
C ASP A 269 -36.07 -22.75 31.89
N SER A 270 -36.04 -23.01 30.55
CA SER A 270 -37.18 -23.28 29.70
C SER A 270 -37.49 -24.79 29.66
#